data_0efc7b39230f87fed1c9fe4ebd6adcf1
#
_entry.id   0efc7b39230f87fed1c9fe4ebd6adcf1
#
_cell.length_a   1.000
_cell.length_b   1.000
_cell.length_c   1.000
_cell.angle_alpha   90.00
_cell.angle_beta   90.00
_cell.angle_gamma   90.00
#
_symmetry.space_group_name_H-M   'P 1'
#
loop_
_entity.id
_entity.type
_entity.pdbx_description
1 polymer ?
#
loop_
_entity_poly.entity_id
_entity_poly.type
_entity_poly.pdbx_seq_one_letter_code
_entity_poly.pdbx_strand_id
1 'polypeptide(L)'
;MSFTYNTKDTSALQEIATITDADIGIKSKDNSQPPSVRLGARGIVLNSAGEIALIHKTLKNEYKLPGGGIDEGEDPAAAFIRECREELGCVVEIIEELGAAVEYKSQENFKQRSFVYVAKKVDELDSR
;
A
#
# COMPACT_ATOMS: atom_id res chain seq x y z
N MET A 1 -6.84 -18.01 6.15
CA MET A 1 -5.80 -17.25 6.86
C MET A 1 -6.47 -16.44 7.96
N SER A 2 -5.95 -16.51 9.15
CA SER A 2 -6.52 -15.79 10.28
C SER A 2 -5.58 -14.66 10.68
N PHE A 3 -6.13 -13.46 10.83
CA PHE A 3 -5.38 -12.30 11.28
C PHE A 3 -5.88 -11.92 12.68
N THR A 4 -4.96 -11.54 13.55
CA THR A 4 -5.28 -11.24 14.95
C THR A 4 -5.12 -9.76 15.28
N TYR A 5 -5.11 -8.91 14.27
CA TYR A 5 -4.95 -7.48 14.48
C TYR A 5 -6.25 -6.84 14.97
N ASN A 6 -6.10 -5.88 15.87
CA ASN A 6 -7.23 -5.08 16.34
C ASN A 6 -7.41 -3.89 15.41
N THR A 7 -8.46 -3.91 14.60
CA THR A 7 -8.74 -2.85 13.63
C THR A 7 -9.61 -1.71 14.18
N LYS A 8 -9.97 -1.77 15.45
CA LYS A 8 -10.87 -0.77 16.03
C LYS A 8 -10.20 0.56 16.32
N ASP A 9 -8.89 0.55 16.56
CA ASP A 9 -8.15 1.76 16.86
C ASP A 9 -7.22 2.08 15.69
N THR A 10 -7.74 2.87 14.74
CA THR A 10 -6.98 3.27 13.56
C THR A 10 -6.10 4.48 13.78
N SER A 11 -6.30 5.19 14.91
CA SER A 11 -5.52 6.40 15.22
C SER A 11 -4.07 6.08 15.56
N ALA A 12 -3.79 4.85 15.97
CA ALA A 12 -2.47 4.41 16.39
C ALA A 12 -1.94 3.30 15.48
N LEU A 13 -2.04 3.48 14.16
CA LEU A 13 -1.52 2.50 13.21
C LEU A 13 -0.05 2.25 13.45
N GLN A 14 0.26 1.01 13.78
CA GLN A 14 1.62 0.61 14.05
C GLN A 14 2.43 0.54 12.76
N GLU A 15 3.66 1.01 12.83
CA GLU A 15 4.60 0.85 11.75
C GLU A 15 5.08 -0.60 11.72
N ILE A 16 4.77 -1.32 10.65
CA ILE A 16 5.06 -2.74 10.52
C ILE A 16 6.35 -3.02 9.77
N ALA A 17 6.85 -2.04 9.02
CA ALA A 17 8.07 -2.19 8.26
C ALA A 17 8.66 -0.83 7.95
N THR A 18 9.99 -0.77 7.98
CA THR A 18 10.74 0.39 7.49
C THR A 18 11.80 -0.14 6.54
N ILE A 19 11.81 0.39 5.32
CA ILE A 19 12.74 0.00 4.29
C ILE A 19 13.61 1.20 3.95
N THR A 20 14.92 1.00 3.99
CA THR A 20 15.90 2.04 3.65
C THR A 20 16.73 1.57 2.46
N ASP A 21 17.53 2.50 1.90
CA ASP A 21 18.42 2.16 0.80
C ASP A 21 19.40 1.03 1.17
N ALA A 22 19.87 1.02 2.41
CA ALA A 22 20.79 0.00 2.89
C ALA A 22 20.13 -1.39 2.87
N ASP A 23 18.85 -1.48 3.14
CA ASP A 23 18.13 -2.75 3.17
C ASP A 23 18.04 -3.39 1.78
N ILE A 24 18.10 -2.59 0.73
CA ILE A 24 18.04 -3.08 -0.65
C ILE A 24 19.37 -2.94 -1.38
N GLY A 25 20.45 -2.71 -0.64
CA GLY A 25 21.81 -2.68 -1.19
C GLY A 25 22.17 -1.40 -1.93
N ILE A 26 21.44 -0.32 -1.72
CA ILE A 26 21.73 0.99 -2.31
C ILE A 26 22.47 1.84 -1.29
N LYS A 27 23.53 2.53 -1.76
CA LYS A 27 24.30 3.42 -0.90
C LYS A 27 23.43 4.62 -0.49
N SER A 28 23.35 4.85 0.80
CA SER A 28 22.60 5.99 1.33
C SER A 28 23.30 7.31 1.02
N LYS A 29 22.49 8.33 0.78
CA LYS A 29 22.94 9.69 0.59
C LYS A 29 22.65 10.48 1.86
N ASP A 30 23.60 11.32 2.26
CA ASP A 30 23.42 12.23 3.39
C ASP A 30 22.75 13.50 2.89
N ASN A 31 21.57 13.81 3.43
CA ASN A 31 20.78 14.96 3.00
C ASN A 31 20.66 15.98 4.13
N SER A 32 20.92 17.25 3.81
CA SER A 32 20.80 18.35 4.76
C SER A 32 19.36 18.82 4.96
N GLN A 33 18.48 18.49 4.03
CA GLN A 33 17.06 18.86 4.09
C GLN A 33 16.23 17.68 4.57
N PRO A 34 15.11 17.93 5.28
CA PRO A 34 14.21 16.84 5.62
C PRO A 34 13.63 16.23 4.35
N PRO A 35 13.31 14.91 4.34
CA PRO A 35 12.76 14.27 3.17
C PRO A 35 11.36 14.76 2.85
N SER A 36 11.03 14.76 1.57
CA SER A 36 9.64 14.87 1.14
C SER A 36 8.88 13.63 1.60
N VAL A 37 7.66 13.82 2.07
CA VAL A 37 6.84 12.70 2.55
C VAL A 37 5.63 12.54 1.64
N ARG A 38 5.41 11.31 1.20
CA ARG A 38 4.20 10.94 0.44
C ARG A 38 3.44 9.87 1.21
N LEU A 39 2.15 10.04 1.29
CA LEU A 39 1.27 9.05 1.91
C LEU A 39 0.66 8.18 0.82
N GLY A 40 0.60 6.89 1.08
CA GLY A 40 0.00 5.92 0.18
C GLY A 40 -0.84 4.91 0.92
N ALA A 41 -1.64 4.17 0.17
CA ALA A 41 -2.45 3.08 0.68
C ALA A 41 -2.29 1.88 -0.24
N ARG A 42 -1.92 0.74 0.32
CA ARG A 42 -1.66 -0.49 -0.43
C ARG A 42 -2.22 -1.67 0.32
N GLY A 43 -2.36 -2.78 -0.35
CA GLY A 43 -2.79 -3.94 0.39
C GLY A 43 -2.83 -5.23 -0.40
N ILE A 44 -3.17 -6.26 0.34
CA ILE A 44 -3.34 -7.61 -0.17
C ILE A 44 -4.82 -7.78 -0.48
N VAL A 45 -5.14 -8.05 -1.73
CA VAL A 45 -6.51 -8.29 -2.17
C VAL A 45 -6.66 -9.76 -2.51
N LEU A 46 -7.59 -10.42 -1.85
CA LEU A 46 -7.87 -11.83 -2.02
C LEU A 46 -9.17 -12.02 -2.80
N ASN A 47 -9.18 -12.95 -3.74
CA ASN A 47 -10.41 -13.36 -4.39
C ASN A 47 -11.00 -14.59 -3.66
N SER A 48 -12.13 -15.11 -4.16
CA SER A 48 -12.80 -16.25 -3.54
C SER A 48 -11.97 -17.54 -3.59
N ALA A 49 -11.00 -17.61 -4.49
CA ALA A 49 -10.11 -18.76 -4.59
C ALA A 49 -8.89 -18.64 -3.68
N GLY A 50 -8.77 -17.54 -2.94
CA GLY A 50 -7.62 -17.30 -2.07
C GLY A 50 -6.39 -16.79 -2.81
N GLU A 51 -6.54 -16.37 -4.05
CA GLU A 51 -5.44 -15.81 -4.82
C GLU A 51 -5.23 -14.34 -4.50
N ILE A 52 -3.98 -13.90 -4.56
CA ILE A 52 -3.60 -12.52 -4.27
C ILE A 52 -3.47 -11.74 -5.58
N ALA A 53 -4.05 -10.54 -5.60
CA ALA A 53 -3.93 -9.65 -6.77
C ALA A 53 -2.57 -8.97 -6.80
N LEU A 54 -1.91 -9.04 -7.95
CA LEU A 54 -0.65 -8.34 -8.20
C LEU A 54 -0.77 -7.51 -9.47
N ILE A 55 -0.16 -6.34 -9.44
CA ILE A 55 -0.06 -5.47 -10.60
C ILE A 55 1.29 -5.71 -11.25
N HIS A 56 1.28 -6.06 -12.52
CA HIS A 56 2.49 -6.28 -13.28
C HIS A 56 2.85 -5.03 -14.08
N LYS A 57 3.99 -4.44 -13.76
CA LYS A 57 4.53 -3.32 -14.51
C LYS A 57 5.44 -3.87 -15.60
N THR A 58 4.93 -3.94 -16.81
CA THR A 58 5.60 -4.64 -17.92
C THR A 58 6.94 -4.02 -18.32
N LEU A 59 7.05 -2.69 -18.31
CA LEU A 59 8.27 -2.01 -18.72
C LEU A 59 9.46 -2.37 -17.84
N LYS A 60 9.23 -2.57 -16.55
CA LYS A 60 10.27 -2.90 -15.59
C LYS A 60 10.24 -4.36 -15.19
N ASN A 61 9.27 -5.12 -15.67
CA ASN A 61 9.02 -6.50 -15.26
C ASN A 61 8.97 -6.64 -13.73
N GLU A 62 8.23 -5.73 -13.11
CA GLU A 62 8.06 -5.72 -11.66
C GLU A 62 6.61 -6.04 -11.30
N TYR A 63 6.44 -6.67 -10.15
CA TYR A 63 5.12 -6.91 -9.58
C TYR A 63 4.97 -6.08 -8.32
N LYS A 64 3.78 -5.51 -8.11
CA LYS A 64 3.50 -4.76 -6.90
C LYS A 64 2.10 -5.08 -6.40
N LEU A 65 1.88 -4.83 -5.11
CA LEU A 65 0.55 -4.87 -4.54
C LEU A 65 -0.27 -3.70 -5.06
N PRO A 66 -1.59 -3.88 -5.24
CA PRO A 66 -2.45 -2.78 -5.64
C PRO A 66 -2.44 -1.66 -4.60
N GLY A 67 -2.59 -0.45 -5.07
CA GLY A 67 -2.59 0.74 -4.24
C GLY A 67 -1.90 1.89 -4.91
N GLY A 68 -1.87 3.01 -4.24
CA GLY A 68 -1.26 4.23 -4.75
C GLY A 68 -1.33 5.36 -3.76
N GLY A 69 -1.17 6.59 -4.26
CA GLY A 69 -1.17 7.77 -3.42
C GLY A 69 -2.53 8.09 -2.84
N ILE A 70 -2.52 8.74 -1.68
CA ILE A 70 -3.71 9.24 -1.03
C ILE A 70 -3.87 10.70 -1.47
N ASP A 71 -5.04 11.04 -2.00
CA ASP A 71 -5.33 12.41 -2.40
C ASP A 71 -5.55 13.27 -1.15
N GLU A 72 -5.30 14.57 -1.29
CA GLU A 72 -5.47 15.49 -0.17
C GLU A 72 -6.88 15.40 0.39
N GLY A 73 -6.96 15.22 1.71
CA GLY A 73 -8.24 15.11 2.41
C GLY A 73 -8.92 13.76 2.27
N GLU A 74 -8.34 12.83 1.53
CA GLU A 74 -8.91 11.50 1.34
C GLU A 74 -8.54 10.59 2.51
N ASP A 75 -9.51 9.82 2.99
CA ASP A 75 -9.26 8.80 4.00
C ASP A 75 -8.40 7.67 3.41
N PRO A 76 -7.40 7.15 4.15
CA PRO A 76 -6.54 6.09 3.62
C PRO A 76 -7.28 4.85 3.15
N ALA A 77 -8.29 4.39 3.88
CA ALA A 77 -9.06 3.22 3.48
C ALA A 77 -9.85 3.50 2.20
N ALA A 78 -10.43 4.69 2.09
CA ALA A 78 -11.15 5.09 0.87
C ALA A 78 -10.20 5.18 -0.32
N ALA A 79 -8.98 5.68 -0.10
CA ALA A 79 -7.96 5.75 -1.13
C ALA A 79 -7.61 4.34 -1.65
N PHE A 80 -7.44 3.39 -0.74
CA PHE A 80 -7.14 2.02 -1.12
C PHE A 80 -8.26 1.41 -1.96
N ILE A 81 -9.51 1.60 -1.53
CA ILE A 81 -10.67 1.09 -2.26
C ILE A 81 -10.74 1.73 -3.66
N ARG A 82 -10.51 3.03 -3.75
CA ARG A 82 -10.47 3.74 -5.03
C ARG A 82 -9.38 3.19 -5.94
N GLU A 83 -8.17 3.01 -5.41
CA GLU A 83 -7.04 2.49 -6.19
C GLU A 83 -7.30 1.06 -6.69
N CYS A 84 -7.91 0.22 -5.87
CA CYS A 84 -8.30 -1.11 -6.30
C CYS A 84 -9.30 -1.06 -7.45
N ARG A 85 -10.25 -0.15 -7.39
CA ARG A 85 -11.22 0.04 -8.45
C ARG A 85 -10.54 0.45 -9.75
N GLU A 86 -9.58 1.39 -9.66
CA GLU A 86 -8.86 1.88 -10.83
C GLU A 86 -7.90 0.85 -11.41
N GLU A 87 -7.18 0.15 -10.57
CA GLU A 87 -6.13 -0.78 -11.02
C GLU A 87 -6.63 -2.19 -11.29
N LEU A 88 -7.58 -2.68 -10.51
CA LEU A 88 -8.06 -4.06 -10.61
C LEU A 88 -9.45 -4.17 -11.24
N GLY A 89 -10.16 -3.06 -11.35
CA GLY A 89 -11.52 -3.06 -11.88
C GLY A 89 -12.50 -3.78 -10.98
N CYS A 90 -12.27 -3.81 -9.69
CA CYS A 90 -13.15 -4.51 -8.76
C CYS A 90 -13.42 -3.70 -7.50
N VAL A 91 -14.50 -4.05 -6.81
CA VAL A 91 -14.82 -3.50 -5.51
C VAL A 91 -14.26 -4.43 -4.44
N VAL A 92 -13.61 -3.87 -3.45
CA VAL A 92 -13.03 -4.63 -2.36
C VAL A 92 -13.63 -4.21 -1.04
N GLU A 93 -13.64 -5.15 -0.10
CA GLU A 93 -14.03 -4.90 1.28
C GLU A 93 -12.80 -5.11 2.15
N ILE A 94 -12.44 -4.09 2.91
CA ILE A 94 -11.29 -4.18 3.81
C ILE A 94 -11.64 -5.11 4.97
N ILE A 95 -10.78 -6.10 5.19
CA ILE A 95 -10.93 -7.06 6.29
C ILE A 95 -10.13 -6.58 7.50
N GLU A 96 -8.92 -6.10 7.28
CA GLU A 96 -8.02 -5.70 8.34
C GLU A 96 -7.07 -4.58 7.91
N GLU A 97 -6.63 -3.79 8.86
CA GLU A 97 -5.50 -2.88 8.71
C GLU A 97 -4.29 -3.54 9.36
N LEU A 98 -3.20 -3.67 8.61
CA LEU A 98 -1.99 -4.28 9.12
C LEU A 98 -1.06 -3.28 9.80
N GLY A 99 -1.18 -1.99 9.43
CA GLY A 99 -0.30 -0.96 9.93
C GLY A 99 0.25 -0.11 8.80
N ALA A 100 1.44 0.43 8.99
CA ALA A 100 2.08 1.27 8.00
C ALA A 100 3.47 0.75 7.65
N ALA A 101 3.79 0.77 6.36
CA ALA A 101 5.12 0.49 5.86
C ALA A 101 5.80 1.80 5.46
N VAL A 102 7.03 1.97 5.86
CA VAL A 102 7.79 3.17 5.56
C VAL A 102 8.97 2.82 4.68
N GLU A 103 9.12 3.57 3.58
CA GLU A 103 10.25 3.43 2.68
C GLU A 103 10.95 4.77 2.55
N TYR A 104 12.25 4.79 2.81
CA TYR A 104 13.06 5.99 2.66
C TYR A 104 14.07 5.80 1.55
N LYS A 105 14.01 6.66 0.54
CA LYS A 105 14.94 6.68 -0.59
C LYS A 105 15.83 7.90 -0.47
N SER A 106 17.02 7.71 0.09
CA SER A 106 17.91 8.83 0.40
C SER A 106 18.41 9.57 -0.85
N GLN A 107 18.59 8.86 -1.97
CA GLN A 107 19.04 9.48 -3.21
C GLN A 107 18.05 10.52 -3.73
N GLU A 108 16.79 10.31 -3.49
CA GLU A 108 15.70 11.19 -3.92
C GLU A 108 15.22 12.09 -2.78
N ASN A 109 15.79 11.90 -1.58
CA ASN A 109 15.35 12.54 -0.34
C ASN A 109 13.84 12.43 -0.18
N PHE A 110 13.36 11.20 -0.24
CA PHE A 110 11.94 10.90 -0.35
C PHE A 110 11.56 9.80 0.64
N LYS A 111 10.49 10.02 1.37
CA LYS A 111 9.95 9.05 2.32
C LYS A 111 8.51 8.76 1.94
N GLN A 112 8.19 7.50 1.75
CA GLN A 112 6.83 7.07 1.52
C GLN A 112 6.33 6.27 2.71
N ARG A 113 5.19 6.68 3.23
CA ARG A 113 4.49 5.98 4.29
C ARG A 113 3.20 5.44 3.70
N SER A 114 3.08 4.11 3.68
CA SER A 114 1.92 3.45 3.10
C SER A 114 1.12 2.76 4.20
N PHE A 115 -0.17 3.05 4.25
CA PHE A 115 -1.11 2.30 5.07
C PHE A 115 -1.38 0.98 4.36
N VAL A 116 -1.29 -0.14 5.09
CA VAL A 116 -1.37 -1.47 4.50
C VAL A 116 -2.61 -2.19 4.98
N TYR A 117 -3.38 -2.70 4.02
CA TYR A 117 -4.66 -3.35 4.29
C TYR A 117 -4.68 -4.78 3.76
N VAL A 118 -5.57 -5.58 4.34
CA VAL A 118 -5.99 -6.85 3.75
C VAL A 118 -7.45 -6.70 3.39
N ALA A 119 -7.79 -7.04 2.16
CA ALA A 119 -9.14 -6.90 1.65
C ALA A 119 -9.54 -8.11 0.82
N LYS A 120 -10.83 -8.29 0.68
CA LYS A 120 -11.37 -9.31 -0.22
C LYS A 120 -12.12 -8.64 -1.36
N LYS A 121 -12.03 -9.24 -2.52
CA LYS A 121 -12.81 -8.83 -3.68
C LYS A 121 -14.27 -9.22 -3.44
N VAL A 122 -15.18 -8.26 -3.54
CA VAL A 122 -16.61 -8.50 -3.35
C VAL A 122 -17.40 -8.39 -4.64
N ASP A 123 -16.88 -7.63 -5.63
CA ASP A 123 -17.54 -7.52 -6.91
C ASP A 123 -16.53 -7.07 -7.97
N GLU A 124 -16.75 -7.48 -9.21
CA GLU A 124 -16.00 -6.97 -10.34
C GLU A 124 -16.75 -5.80 -10.93
N LEU A 125 -16.01 -4.72 -11.20
CA LEU A 125 -16.57 -3.64 -11.95
C LEU A 125 -16.89 -4.18 -13.33
N ASP A 126 -17.98 -3.71 -13.78
CA ASP A 126 -18.53 -4.16 -15.01
C ASP A 126 -17.64 -3.81 -16.19
N SER A 127 -17.15 -4.85 -16.83
CA SER A 127 -16.48 -4.72 -18.11
C SER A 127 -17.50 -4.73 -19.26
N ARG A 128 -18.74 -4.75 -18.90
CA ARG A 128 -19.84 -4.74 -19.86
C ARG A 128 -19.93 -3.43 -20.60
#